data_5d058a61797312b0918b644ea86e2f5e
#
_entry.id   5d058a61797312b0918b644ea86e2f5e
#
_cell.length_a   1.000
_cell.length_b   1.000
_cell.length_c   1.000
_cell.angle_alpha   90.00
_cell.angle_beta   90.00
_cell.angle_gamma   90.00
#
_symmetry.space_group_name_H-M   'P 1'
#
loop_
_entity.id
_entity.type
_entity.pdbx_description
1 polymer ?
#
loop_
_entity_poly.entity_id
_entity_poly.type
_entity_poly.pdbx_seq_one_letter_code
_entity_poly.pdbx_strand_id
1 'polypeptide(L)'
;NAYTSFEETVYMLEIPADNKEILQKALLILHDWACAVSFEDEEVEKEKGVILEEWRSRQQSLSGRQMEKVLPFFLKDSRFEHRMPIGDMDVIQNISKERVVDFYKKWYKPEIMSVIAIGDISTSVLETEIKNILGTVPASEEKLELPTYSVPFNQTKDTCSFVDPEFQNTILNVY
;
A
#
# COMPACT_ATOMS: atom_id res chain seq x y z
N ASN A 1 2.56 -2.40 11.50
CA ASN A 1 1.69 -1.52 10.69
C ASN A 1 2.08 -1.57 9.21
N ALA A 2 1.13 -1.25 8.31
CA ALA A 2 1.41 -1.07 6.90
C ALA A 2 0.47 -0.02 6.32
N TYR A 3 0.87 0.59 5.22
CA TYR A 3 -0.02 1.38 4.37
C TYR A 3 0.29 1.16 2.90
N THR A 4 -0.70 1.36 2.06
CA THR A 4 -0.57 1.35 0.59
C THR A 4 -1.02 2.69 0.03
N SER A 5 -0.22 3.21 -0.91
CA SER A 5 -0.53 4.38 -1.72
C SER A 5 -0.66 3.96 -3.19
N PHE A 6 -0.69 4.89 -4.13
CA PHE A 6 -0.82 4.58 -5.55
C PHE A 6 0.40 3.84 -6.13
N GLU A 7 1.59 4.09 -5.60
CA GLU A 7 2.85 3.63 -6.18
C GLU A 7 3.74 2.89 -5.18
N GLU A 8 3.34 2.80 -3.91
CA GLU A 8 4.13 2.14 -2.88
C GLU A 8 3.27 1.40 -1.86
N THR A 9 3.86 0.40 -1.25
CA THR A 9 3.39 -0.22 -0.01
C THR A 9 4.53 -0.18 1.01
N VAL A 10 4.25 0.32 2.19
CA VAL A 10 5.24 0.46 3.26
C VAL A 10 4.84 -0.42 4.44
N TYR A 11 5.74 -1.28 4.86
CA TYR A 11 5.62 -2.11 6.06
C TYR A 11 6.48 -1.52 7.18
N MET A 12 5.93 -1.42 8.36
CA MET A 12 6.57 -0.76 9.50
C MET A 12 6.55 -1.65 10.74
N LEU A 13 7.69 -1.77 11.39
CA LEU A 13 7.84 -2.38 12.70
C LEU A 13 8.47 -1.38 13.64
N GLU A 14 7.91 -1.23 14.83
CA GLU A 14 8.47 -0.46 15.93
C GLU A 14 8.88 -1.44 17.02
N ILE A 15 10.15 -1.41 17.40
CA ILE A 15 10.75 -2.36 18.33
C ILE A 15 11.68 -1.65 19.31
N PRO A 16 11.95 -2.22 20.51
CA PRO A 16 13.00 -1.75 21.39
C PRO A 16 14.38 -1.81 20.72
N ALA A 17 15.15 -0.72 20.84
CA ALA A 17 16.47 -0.61 20.18
C ALA A 17 17.60 -1.35 20.93
N ASP A 18 17.39 -1.69 22.18
CA ASP A 18 18.37 -2.27 23.10
C ASP A 18 18.42 -3.81 23.10
N ASN A 19 17.57 -4.45 22.30
CA ASN A 19 17.46 -5.91 22.26
C ASN A 19 17.80 -6.48 20.87
N LYS A 20 19.00 -7.04 20.76
CA LYS A 20 19.49 -7.63 19.51
C LYS A 20 18.63 -8.78 18.98
N GLU A 21 18.07 -9.63 19.85
CA GLU A 21 17.24 -10.75 19.42
C GLU A 21 15.91 -10.26 18.83
N ILE A 22 15.34 -9.21 19.41
CA ILE A 22 14.13 -8.58 18.86
C ILE A 22 14.41 -7.94 17.52
N LEU A 23 15.57 -7.25 17.39
CA LEU A 23 15.99 -6.68 16.10
C LEU A 23 16.09 -7.75 15.01
N GLN A 24 16.78 -8.85 15.30
CA GLN A 24 16.94 -9.94 14.33
C GLN A 24 15.61 -10.59 13.96
N LYS A 25 14.71 -10.80 14.92
CA LYS A 25 13.34 -11.28 14.63
C LYS A 25 12.54 -10.30 13.78
N ALA A 26 12.63 -9.01 14.05
CA ALA A 26 11.95 -8.00 13.25
C ALA A 26 12.46 -7.96 11.80
N LEU A 27 13.78 -8.03 11.61
CA LEU A 27 14.37 -8.11 10.27
C LEU A 27 13.98 -9.41 9.54
N LEU A 28 13.86 -10.53 10.27
CA LEU A 28 13.37 -11.79 9.70
C LEU A 28 11.89 -11.68 9.27
N ILE A 29 11.04 -11.03 10.06
CA ILE A 29 9.65 -10.76 9.68
C ILE A 29 9.59 -9.91 8.41
N LEU A 30 10.41 -8.85 8.30
CA LEU A 30 10.47 -8.04 7.08
C LEU A 30 10.98 -8.85 5.88
N HIS A 31 11.95 -9.73 6.09
CA HIS A 31 12.43 -10.67 5.07
C HIS A 31 11.30 -11.58 4.57
N ASP A 32 10.56 -12.19 5.49
CA ASP A 32 9.48 -13.11 5.13
C ASP A 32 8.33 -12.38 4.41
N TRP A 33 8.02 -11.15 4.80
CA TRP A 33 7.08 -10.32 4.06
C TRP A 33 7.59 -9.98 2.65
N ALA A 34 8.90 -9.79 2.49
CA ALA A 34 9.50 -9.47 1.19
C ALA A 34 9.52 -10.64 0.21
N CYS A 35 9.70 -11.91 0.67
CA CYS A 35 9.92 -13.02 -0.27
C CYS A 35 9.34 -14.39 0.16
N ALA A 36 8.71 -14.52 1.33
CA ALA A 36 8.33 -15.82 1.89
C ALA A 36 6.88 -15.91 2.39
N VAL A 37 5.96 -15.09 1.87
CA VAL A 37 4.52 -15.16 2.24
C VAL A 37 3.92 -16.47 1.72
N SER A 38 3.23 -17.22 2.61
CA SER A 38 2.68 -18.55 2.31
C SER A 38 1.37 -18.54 1.51
N PHE A 39 0.57 -17.48 1.64
CA PHE A 39 -0.73 -17.36 0.99
C PHE A 39 -1.68 -18.53 1.26
N GLU A 40 -1.86 -18.89 2.52
CA GLU A 40 -2.83 -19.92 2.90
C GLU A 40 -4.24 -19.53 2.43
N ASP A 41 -5.00 -20.49 1.87
CA ASP A 41 -6.31 -20.22 1.26
C ASP A 41 -7.28 -19.57 2.25
N GLU A 42 -7.32 -20.08 3.46
CA GLU A 42 -8.18 -19.58 4.52
C GLU A 42 -7.83 -18.13 4.91
N GLU A 43 -6.55 -17.79 4.98
CA GLU A 43 -6.10 -16.43 5.32
C GLU A 43 -6.36 -15.45 4.18
N VAL A 44 -6.21 -15.86 2.93
CA VAL A 44 -6.57 -15.02 1.77
C VAL A 44 -8.06 -14.70 1.77
N GLU A 45 -8.93 -15.68 1.99
CA GLU A 45 -10.39 -15.45 2.04
C GLU A 45 -10.81 -14.60 3.25
N LYS A 46 -10.20 -14.80 4.38
CA LYS A 46 -10.43 -13.99 5.58
C LYS A 46 -10.04 -12.52 5.37
N GLU A 47 -8.88 -12.27 4.74
CA GLU A 47 -8.40 -10.91 4.47
C GLU A 47 -9.31 -10.14 3.51
N LYS A 48 -9.93 -10.78 2.53
CA LYS A 48 -10.97 -10.16 1.70
C LYS A 48 -12.09 -9.57 2.57
N GLY A 49 -12.54 -10.31 3.58
CA GLY A 49 -13.55 -9.85 4.53
C GLY A 49 -13.09 -8.62 5.32
N VAL A 50 -11.83 -8.61 5.77
CA VAL A 50 -11.23 -7.47 6.50
C VAL A 50 -11.22 -6.21 5.64
N ILE A 51 -10.78 -6.29 4.38
CA ILE A 51 -10.74 -5.16 3.45
C ILE A 51 -12.16 -4.64 3.14
N LEU A 52 -13.14 -5.54 2.98
CA LEU A 52 -14.54 -5.14 2.78
C LEU A 52 -15.13 -4.39 3.98
N GLU A 53 -14.80 -4.80 5.20
CA GLU A 53 -15.22 -4.09 6.42
C GLU A 53 -14.49 -2.75 6.56
N GLU A 54 -13.22 -2.65 6.18
CA GLU A 54 -12.50 -1.38 6.13
C GLU A 54 -13.17 -0.41 5.15
N TRP A 55 -13.51 -0.86 3.97
CA TRP A 55 -14.24 -0.04 2.99
C TRP A 55 -15.59 0.42 3.54
N ARG A 56 -16.39 -0.48 4.13
CA ARG A 56 -17.68 -0.14 4.75
C ARG A 56 -17.51 0.90 5.84
N SER A 57 -16.49 0.77 6.69
CA SER A 57 -16.19 1.74 7.74
C SER A 57 -15.87 3.13 7.16
N ARG A 58 -15.10 3.19 6.07
CA ARG A 58 -14.83 4.46 5.37
C ARG A 58 -16.09 5.09 4.81
N GLN A 59 -17.00 4.29 4.26
CA GLN A 59 -18.29 4.77 3.74
C GLN A 59 -19.21 5.34 4.82
N GLN A 60 -19.06 4.96 6.06
CA GLN A 60 -19.79 5.53 7.17
C GLN A 60 -19.35 6.95 7.53
N SER A 61 -18.14 7.37 7.13
CA SER A 61 -17.65 8.72 7.39
C SER A 61 -17.93 9.68 6.23
N LEU A 62 -18.32 10.92 6.55
CA LEU A 62 -18.51 11.99 5.57
C LEU A 62 -17.25 12.19 4.71
N SER A 63 -16.08 12.22 5.34
CA SER A 63 -14.79 12.41 4.65
C SER A 63 -14.46 11.26 3.69
N GLY A 64 -14.79 10.02 4.07
CA GLY A 64 -14.60 8.84 3.20
C GLY A 64 -15.45 8.92 1.94
N ARG A 65 -16.76 9.20 2.10
CA ARG A 65 -17.69 9.37 0.98
C ARG A 65 -17.30 10.54 0.07
N GLN A 66 -16.85 11.65 0.68
CA GLN A 66 -16.37 12.81 -0.07
C GLN A 66 -15.12 12.48 -0.88
N MET A 67 -14.12 11.81 -0.26
CA MET A 67 -12.87 11.45 -0.91
C MET A 67 -13.10 10.51 -2.10
N GLU A 68 -13.96 9.51 -1.94
CA GLU A 68 -14.32 8.58 -3.00
C GLU A 68 -14.93 9.27 -4.22
N LYS A 69 -15.69 10.34 -4.00
CA LYS A 69 -16.30 11.12 -5.09
C LYS A 69 -15.34 12.13 -5.71
N VAL A 70 -14.54 12.79 -4.89
CA VAL A 70 -13.76 13.96 -5.30
C VAL A 70 -12.40 13.56 -5.88
N LEU A 71 -11.75 12.53 -5.31
CA LEU A 71 -10.42 12.17 -5.75
C LEU A 71 -10.37 11.65 -7.20
N PRO A 72 -11.29 10.79 -7.68
CA PRO A 72 -11.36 10.42 -9.09
C PRO A 72 -11.53 11.63 -10.03
N PHE A 73 -12.26 12.66 -9.61
CA PHE A 73 -12.39 13.88 -10.39
C PHE A 73 -11.05 14.61 -10.60
N PHE A 74 -10.20 14.70 -9.57
CA PHE A 74 -8.86 15.28 -9.70
C PHE A 74 -7.91 14.41 -10.50
N LEU A 75 -8.12 13.10 -10.49
CA LEU A 75 -7.28 12.12 -11.18
C LEU A 75 -7.82 11.73 -12.56
N LYS A 76 -8.85 12.43 -13.03
CA LYS A 76 -9.54 12.17 -14.29
C LYS A 76 -8.57 12.05 -15.48
N ASP A 77 -8.85 11.13 -16.36
CA ASP A 77 -8.05 10.80 -17.55
C ASP A 77 -6.64 10.27 -17.22
N SER A 78 -6.36 10.00 -15.95
CA SER A 78 -5.14 9.32 -15.53
C SER A 78 -5.38 7.84 -15.21
N ARG A 79 -4.29 7.09 -15.13
CA ARG A 79 -4.36 5.70 -14.64
C ARG A 79 -4.90 5.60 -13.20
N PHE A 80 -4.74 6.63 -12.40
CA PHE A 80 -5.09 6.65 -10.98
C PHE A 80 -6.58 6.86 -10.73
N GLU A 81 -7.34 7.36 -11.70
CA GLU A 81 -8.77 7.67 -11.57
C GLU A 81 -9.60 6.52 -10.98
N HIS A 82 -9.30 5.28 -11.40
CA HIS A 82 -10.01 4.07 -10.99
C HIS A 82 -9.14 3.12 -10.16
N ARG A 83 -8.10 3.63 -9.49
CA ARG A 83 -7.13 2.82 -8.74
C ARG A 83 -6.93 3.32 -7.32
N MET A 84 -8.04 3.57 -6.63
CA MET A 84 -7.98 3.91 -5.22
C MET A 84 -7.26 2.82 -4.42
N PRO A 85 -6.37 3.19 -3.48
CA PRO A 85 -5.60 2.21 -2.71
C PRO A 85 -6.43 1.17 -1.96
N ILE A 86 -7.65 1.51 -1.55
CA ILE A 86 -8.58 0.55 -0.91
C ILE A 86 -9.02 -0.56 -1.88
N GLY A 87 -8.89 -0.33 -3.19
CA GLY A 87 -9.28 -1.26 -4.22
C GLY A 87 -10.73 -1.12 -4.68
N ASP A 88 -11.08 -1.98 -5.64
CA ASP A 88 -12.44 -2.14 -6.15
C ASP A 88 -13.10 -3.33 -5.44
N MET A 89 -14.30 -3.13 -4.90
CA MET A 89 -14.97 -4.12 -4.06
C MET A 89 -15.38 -5.37 -4.84
N ASP A 90 -15.78 -5.22 -6.11
CA ASP A 90 -16.13 -6.37 -6.95
C ASP A 90 -14.87 -7.19 -7.28
N VAL A 91 -13.74 -6.51 -7.50
CA VAL A 91 -12.45 -7.17 -7.69
C VAL A 91 -12.01 -7.90 -6.42
N ILE A 92 -12.08 -7.27 -5.26
CA ILE A 92 -11.66 -7.86 -3.98
C ILE A 92 -12.48 -9.11 -3.65
N GLN A 93 -13.79 -9.06 -3.84
CA GLN A 93 -14.67 -10.20 -3.57
C GLN A 93 -14.37 -11.40 -4.48
N ASN A 94 -14.01 -11.15 -5.73
CA ASN A 94 -13.91 -12.18 -6.77
C ASN A 94 -12.45 -12.53 -7.16
N ILE A 95 -11.45 -11.85 -6.60
CA ILE A 95 -10.05 -12.13 -6.94
C ILE A 95 -9.64 -13.53 -6.47
N SER A 96 -8.97 -14.27 -7.33
CA SER A 96 -8.43 -15.57 -6.94
C SER A 96 -7.10 -15.45 -6.21
N LYS A 97 -6.78 -16.43 -5.38
CA LYS A 97 -5.49 -16.54 -4.69
C LYS A 97 -4.32 -16.49 -5.68
N GLU A 98 -4.44 -17.20 -6.81
CA GLU A 98 -3.39 -17.25 -7.83
C GLU A 98 -3.07 -15.84 -8.34
N ARG A 99 -4.09 -15.00 -8.53
CA ARG A 99 -3.91 -13.62 -8.97
C ARG A 99 -3.18 -12.76 -7.93
N VAL A 100 -3.46 -12.97 -6.65
CA VAL A 100 -2.75 -12.30 -5.54
C VAL A 100 -1.29 -12.75 -5.51
N VAL A 101 -1.05 -14.06 -5.62
CA VAL A 101 0.30 -14.65 -5.66
C VAL A 101 1.09 -14.13 -6.87
N ASP A 102 0.48 -14.05 -8.05
CA ASP A 102 1.11 -13.52 -9.26
C ASP A 102 1.53 -12.06 -9.10
N PHE A 103 0.66 -11.26 -8.46
CA PHE A 103 0.98 -9.87 -8.14
C PHE A 103 2.19 -9.78 -7.20
N TYR A 104 2.18 -10.56 -6.11
CA TYR A 104 3.29 -10.60 -5.17
C TYR A 104 4.59 -11.02 -5.86
N LYS A 105 4.60 -12.12 -6.58
CA LYS A 105 5.77 -12.61 -7.31
C LYS A 105 6.30 -11.60 -8.34
N LYS A 106 5.43 -10.81 -8.93
CA LYS A 106 5.80 -9.81 -9.92
C LYS A 106 6.42 -8.56 -9.29
N TRP A 107 5.83 -8.07 -8.18
CA TRP A 107 6.15 -6.74 -7.66
C TRP A 107 7.01 -6.73 -6.40
N TYR A 108 7.08 -7.84 -5.66
CA TYR A 108 7.92 -7.94 -4.48
C TYR A 108 9.33 -8.38 -4.87
N LYS A 109 10.11 -7.42 -5.39
CA LYS A 109 11.46 -7.63 -5.89
C LYS A 109 12.45 -6.71 -5.19
N PRO A 110 13.63 -7.21 -4.72
CA PRO A 110 14.59 -6.41 -3.98
C PRO A 110 15.08 -5.19 -4.76
N GLU A 111 15.09 -5.23 -6.09
CA GLU A 111 15.53 -4.14 -6.96
C GLU A 111 14.66 -2.88 -6.87
N ILE A 112 13.42 -3.02 -6.38
CA ILE A 112 12.48 -1.92 -6.16
C ILE A 112 12.09 -1.77 -4.70
N MET A 113 12.81 -2.40 -3.77
CA MET A 113 12.62 -2.29 -2.34
C MET A 113 13.67 -1.38 -1.72
N SER A 114 13.29 -0.71 -0.64
CA SER A 114 14.19 0.06 0.20
C SER A 114 13.93 -0.28 1.67
N VAL A 115 15.00 -0.32 2.45
CA VAL A 115 14.92 -0.50 3.91
C VAL A 115 15.36 0.79 4.57
N ILE A 116 14.50 1.32 5.43
CA ILE A 116 14.77 2.51 6.24
C ILE A 116 14.71 2.08 7.70
N ALA A 117 15.76 2.30 8.44
CA ALA A 117 15.83 2.01 9.86
C ALA A 117 16.29 3.26 10.64
N ILE A 118 15.53 3.61 11.67
CA ILE A 118 15.77 4.80 12.49
C ILE A 118 15.70 4.39 13.96
N GLY A 119 16.66 4.77 14.77
CA GLY A 119 16.65 4.45 16.20
C GLY A 119 17.98 4.73 16.87
N ASP A 120 18.03 4.54 18.19
CA ASP A 120 19.24 4.66 19.00
C ASP A 120 20.04 3.34 18.95
N ILE A 121 20.66 3.08 17.80
CA ILE A 121 21.48 1.90 17.54
C ILE A 121 22.68 2.27 16.65
N SER A 122 23.82 1.61 16.87
CA SER A 122 24.99 1.79 15.99
C SER A 122 24.66 1.46 14.53
N THR A 123 24.89 2.41 13.62
CA THR A 123 24.66 2.22 12.17
C THR A 123 25.43 1.04 11.59
N SER A 124 26.66 0.80 12.04
CA SER A 124 27.46 -0.34 11.59
C SER A 124 26.90 -1.70 12.01
N VAL A 125 26.31 -1.77 13.22
CA VAL A 125 25.63 -2.98 13.70
C VAL A 125 24.36 -3.20 12.89
N LEU A 126 23.55 -2.15 12.71
CA LEU A 126 22.30 -2.21 11.99
C LEU A 126 22.52 -2.60 10.51
N GLU A 127 23.48 -1.97 9.84
CA GLU A 127 23.85 -2.28 8.46
C GLU A 127 24.28 -3.75 8.30
N THR A 128 25.06 -4.25 9.26
CA THR A 128 25.50 -5.66 9.26
C THR A 128 24.31 -6.62 9.39
N GLU A 129 23.41 -6.39 10.34
CA GLU A 129 22.23 -7.23 10.54
C GLU A 129 21.26 -7.16 9.33
N ILE A 130 21.05 -5.98 8.74
CA ILE A 130 20.26 -5.81 7.53
C ILE A 130 20.87 -6.61 6.38
N LYS A 131 22.16 -6.47 6.12
CA LYS A 131 22.85 -7.22 5.04
C LYS A 131 22.79 -8.72 5.24
N ASN A 132 22.93 -9.18 6.49
CA ASN A 132 22.91 -10.62 6.79
C ASN A 132 21.53 -11.25 6.59
N ILE A 133 20.45 -10.53 6.86
CA ILE A 133 19.09 -11.05 6.80
C ILE A 133 18.40 -10.65 5.51
N LEU A 134 18.25 -9.36 5.24
CA LEU A 134 17.53 -8.88 4.05
C LEU A 134 18.36 -9.01 2.76
N GLY A 135 19.69 -9.05 2.86
CA GLY A 135 20.55 -9.34 1.73
C GLY A 135 20.42 -10.76 1.15
N THR A 136 19.66 -11.64 1.83
CA THR A 136 19.35 -12.99 1.32
C THR A 136 18.05 -13.05 0.49
N VAL A 137 17.28 -11.93 0.41
CA VAL A 137 16.11 -11.86 -0.47
C VAL A 137 16.55 -12.13 -1.92
N PRO A 138 15.94 -13.11 -2.61
CA PRO A 138 16.37 -13.51 -3.95
C PRO A 138 16.25 -12.35 -4.96
N ALA A 139 17.33 -12.10 -5.70
CA ALA A 139 17.30 -11.15 -6.81
C ALA A 139 16.35 -11.61 -7.92
N SER A 140 15.80 -10.67 -8.67
CA SER A 140 15.00 -10.99 -9.85
C SER A 140 15.88 -11.51 -10.98
N GLU A 141 15.38 -12.51 -11.73
CA GLU A 141 16.03 -12.98 -12.97
C GLU A 141 15.83 -11.96 -14.11
N GLU A 142 14.73 -11.19 -14.05
CA GLU A 142 14.40 -10.19 -15.06
C GLU A 142 14.45 -8.78 -14.46
N LYS A 143 14.97 -7.82 -15.23
CA LYS A 143 14.94 -6.42 -14.83
C LYS A 143 13.49 -5.91 -14.84
N LEU A 144 12.99 -5.51 -13.67
CA LEU A 144 11.67 -4.90 -13.57
C LEU A 144 11.77 -3.42 -13.99
N GLU A 145 11.03 -3.04 -15.02
CA GLU A 145 10.85 -1.65 -15.39
C GLU A 145 9.59 -1.10 -14.71
N LEU A 146 9.77 -0.04 -13.93
CA LEU A 146 8.65 0.67 -13.31
C LEU A 146 8.08 1.65 -14.33
N PRO A 147 6.83 1.46 -14.78
CA PRO A 147 6.20 2.41 -15.68
C PRO A 147 5.90 3.71 -14.93
N THR A 148 6.21 4.84 -15.55
CA THR A 148 5.84 6.16 -15.03
C THR A 148 4.50 6.59 -15.61
N TYR A 149 3.60 7.06 -14.76
CA TYR A 149 2.30 7.57 -15.16
C TYR A 149 2.15 9.03 -14.73
N SER A 150 1.66 9.86 -15.63
CA SER A 150 1.34 11.25 -15.34
C SER A 150 -0.15 11.43 -15.10
N VAL A 151 -0.50 12.40 -14.26
CA VAL A 151 -1.85 12.93 -14.18
C VAL A 151 -1.92 14.08 -15.19
N PRO A 152 -2.81 14.04 -16.21
CA PRO A 152 -2.93 15.11 -17.18
C PRO A 152 -3.33 16.42 -16.50
N PHE A 153 -2.67 17.50 -16.88
CA PHE A 153 -3.11 18.83 -16.45
C PHE A 153 -4.24 19.30 -17.36
N ASN A 154 -5.47 19.25 -16.86
CA ASN A 154 -6.63 19.74 -17.58
C ASN A 154 -6.68 21.27 -17.56
N GLN A 155 -6.56 21.90 -18.72
CA GLN A 155 -6.68 23.35 -18.86
C GLN A 155 -8.13 23.84 -18.95
N THR A 156 -9.09 22.93 -19.02
CA THR A 156 -10.52 23.26 -19.07
C THR A 156 -11.09 23.40 -17.66
N LYS A 157 -11.93 24.42 -17.49
CA LYS A 157 -12.69 24.54 -16.22
C LYS A 157 -13.68 23.39 -16.14
N ASP A 158 -13.62 22.67 -15.02
CA ASP A 158 -14.54 21.59 -14.71
C ASP A 158 -15.06 21.74 -13.27
N THR A 159 -16.17 21.12 -12.93
CA THR A 159 -16.79 21.23 -11.62
C THR A 159 -17.20 19.87 -11.09
N CYS A 160 -16.90 19.61 -9.84
CA CYS A 160 -17.39 18.45 -9.11
C CYS A 160 -18.27 18.92 -7.96
N SER A 161 -19.46 18.36 -7.84
CA SER A 161 -20.33 18.60 -6.69
C SER A 161 -20.52 17.34 -5.89
N PHE A 162 -20.41 17.48 -4.56
CA PHE A 162 -20.69 16.43 -3.61
C PHE A 162 -21.73 16.95 -2.62
N VAL A 163 -22.83 16.23 -2.50
CA VAL A 163 -23.94 16.55 -1.59
C VAL A 163 -24.11 15.41 -0.62
N ASP A 164 -24.14 15.73 0.67
CA ASP A 164 -24.32 14.75 1.73
C ASP A 164 -25.15 15.37 2.87
N PRO A 165 -26.10 14.63 3.46
CA PRO A 165 -26.96 15.14 4.53
C PRO A 165 -26.22 15.59 5.80
N GLU A 166 -25.00 15.10 6.02
CA GLU A 166 -24.19 15.49 7.18
C GLU A 166 -23.51 16.86 7.02
N PHE A 167 -23.46 17.43 5.80
CA PHE A 167 -22.97 18.79 5.62
C PHE A 167 -23.91 19.82 6.20
N GLN A 168 -23.38 20.63 7.09
CA GLN A 168 -24.13 21.77 7.69
C GLN A 168 -24.00 23.05 6.87
N ASN A 169 -23.00 23.14 6.01
CA ASN A 169 -22.69 24.33 5.21
C ASN A 169 -22.32 23.97 3.78
N THR A 170 -22.54 24.90 2.87
CA THR A 170 -21.99 24.81 1.52
C THR A 170 -20.54 25.33 1.52
N ILE A 171 -19.62 24.54 0.99
CA ILE A 171 -18.21 24.88 0.85
C ILE A 171 -17.89 24.91 -0.63
N LEU A 172 -17.28 26.01 -1.10
CA LEU A 172 -16.74 26.13 -2.44
C LEU A 172 -15.21 26.12 -2.35
N ASN A 173 -14.59 25.15 -3.00
CA ASN A 173 -13.13 25.11 -3.16
C ASN A 173 -12.79 25.40 -4.63
N VAL A 174 -11.75 26.19 -4.84
CA VAL A 174 -11.19 26.51 -6.15
C VAL A 174 -9.71 26.14 -6.14
N TYR A 175 -9.29 25.31 -7.08
CA TYR A 175 -7.93 24.79 -7.19
C TYR A 175 -7.26 25.26 -8.48
#